data_3739de0df23241157beaf63373a2948d
#
_entry.id   3739de0df23241157beaf63373a2948d
#
_cell.length_a   1.000
_cell.length_b   1.000
_cell.length_c   1.000
_cell.angle_alpha   90.00
_cell.angle_beta   90.00
_cell.angle_gamma   90.00
#
_symmetry.space_group_name_H-M   'P 1'
#
loop_
_entity.id
_entity.type
_entity.pdbx_description
1 polymer ?
#
loop_
_entity_poly.entity_id
_entity_poly.type
_entity_poly.pdbx_seq_one_letter_code
_entity_poly.pdbx_strand_id
1 'polypeptide(L)'
;MFNRVDKLLIELPNLEYGDANAASAVQELLGGKFGEMSTLNNYMYQSFNFRGKTKLKPFYDLVASITAEEFGHVELVSNTINLLYKGTSFSGDPDVAPLQDAKNMRNTYAFIANAQTSLAGDSMGNPWRGDYVFSSGNLVLDLLHNFFLECGARTHKMRVYEMTDHPTAREMIGYLLVRGGTHIIAYAKALEIATGVDVTKMLPIPNLDNRAFDQAR
;
A
#
# COMPACT_ATOMS: atom_id res chain seq x y z
N MET A 1 6.83 1.00 -25.59
CA MET A 1 6.09 -0.26 -25.39
C MET A 1 6.02 -0.49 -23.88
N PHE A 2 4.82 -0.56 -23.31
CA PHE A 2 4.65 -0.87 -21.89
C PHE A 2 4.54 -2.38 -21.72
N ASN A 3 5.51 -2.96 -21.03
CA ASN A 3 5.39 -4.35 -20.60
C ASN A 3 4.76 -4.38 -19.22
N ARG A 4 3.45 -4.56 -19.17
CA ARG A 4 2.78 -4.95 -17.93
C ARG A 4 2.86 -6.46 -17.80
N VAL A 5 3.49 -6.93 -16.75
CA VAL A 5 3.45 -8.34 -16.39
C VAL A 5 2.18 -8.55 -15.56
N ASP A 6 1.24 -9.31 -16.11
CA ASP A 6 -0.02 -9.65 -15.45
C ASP A 6 0.20 -10.77 -14.42
N LYS A 7 0.99 -10.46 -13.41
CA LYS A 7 1.35 -11.38 -12.32
C LYS A 7 1.48 -10.59 -11.03
N LEU A 8 0.79 -11.04 -9.99
CA LEU A 8 0.93 -10.48 -8.65
C LEU A 8 2.34 -10.76 -8.09
N LEU A 9 2.79 -9.90 -7.17
CA LEU A 9 4.11 -10.02 -6.53
C LEU A 9 4.23 -11.28 -5.66
N ILE A 10 3.11 -11.77 -5.15
CA ILE A 10 3.02 -13.03 -4.40
C ILE A 10 1.80 -13.84 -4.86
N GLU A 11 1.82 -15.13 -4.61
CA GLU A 11 0.63 -15.96 -4.71
C GLU A 11 -0.23 -15.76 -3.46
N LEU A 12 -1.50 -15.42 -3.67
CA LEU A 12 -2.46 -15.31 -2.58
C LEU A 12 -3.09 -16.69 -2.28
N PRO A 13 -3.37 -17.01 -1.01
CA PRO A 13 -4.09 -18.22 -0.66
C PRO A 13 -5.42 -18.32 -1.42
N ASN A 14 -5.80 -19.56 -1.77
CA ASN A 14 -7.09 -19.82 -2.37
C ASN A 14 -8.21 -19.32 -1.44
N LEU A 15 -9.17 -18.64 -2.04
CA LEU A 15 -10.27 -18.06 -1.29
C LEU A 15 -11.34 -19.13 -1.04
N GLU A 16 -11.52 -19.50 0.21
CA GLU A 16 -12.58 -20.43 0.62
C GLU A 16 -13.92 -19.72 0.83
N TYR A 17 -13.87 -18.46 1.25
CA TYR A 17 -15.03 -17.60 1.49
C TYR A 17 -14.69 -16.14 1.31
N GLY A 18 -15.68 -15.31 1.02
CA GLY A 18 -15.52 -13.86 0.98
C GLY A 18 -15.69 -13.22 2.36
N ASP A 19 -15.05 -12.06 2.53
CA ASP A 19 -15.23 -11.22 3.72
C ASP A 19 -15.29 -9.74 3.32
N ALA A 20 -16.50 -9.22 3.19
CA ALA A 20 -16.74 -7.83 2.82
C ALA A 20 -16.24 -6.83 3.86
N ASN A 21 -16.17 -7.22 5.14
CA ASN A 21 -15.65 -6.35 6.20
C ASN A 21 -14.11 -6.31 6.15
N ALA A 22 -13.47 -7.44 5.88
CA ALA A 22 -12.02 -7.48 5.61
C ALA A 22 -11.69 -6.65 4.36
N ALA A 23 -12.46 -6.79 3.28
CA ALA A 23 -12.29 -5.97 2.06
C ALA A 23 -12.36 -4.47 2.37
N SER A 24 -13.37 -4.05 3.16
CA SER A 24 -13.54 -2.65 3.57
C SER A 24 -12.38 -2.13 4.42
N ALA A 25 -11.81 -2.96 5.29
CA ALA A 25 -10.65 -2.59 6.09
C ALA A 25 -9.38 -2.49 5.22
N VAL A 26 -9.18 -3.44 4.32
CA VAL A 26 -8.05 -3.45 3.36
C VAL A 26 -8.11 -2.26 2.41
N GLN A 27 -9.30 -1.73 2.12
CA GLN A 27 -9.46 -0.54 1.29
C GLN A 27 -8.68 0.67 1.81
N GLU A 28 -8.48 0.80 3.14
CA GLU A 28 -7.63 1.83 3.73
C GLU A 28 -6.19 1.74 3.25
N LEU A 29 -5.69 0.53 3.05
CA LEU A 29 -4.33 0.30 2.56
C LEU A 29 -4.15 0.63 1.07
N LEU A 30 -5.24 0.73 0.30
CA LEU A 30 -5.19 1.16 -1.09
C LEU A 30 -5.17 2.69 -1.20
N GLY A 31 -6.25 3.33 -0.79
CA GLY A 31 -6.49 4.75 -1.06
C GLY A 31 -6.57 5.65 0.18
N GLY A 32 -6.27 5.14 1.37
CA GLY A 32 -6.08 5.95 2.56
C GLY A 32 -4.86 6.88 2.41
N LYS A 33 -4.75 7.87 3.27
CA LYS A 33 -3.66 8.86 3.23
C LYS A 33 -2.26 8.21 3.25
N PHE A 34 -2.10 7.09 3.95
CA PHE A 34 -0.86 6.31 4.04
C PHE A 34 -0.98 4.96 3.30
N GLY A 35 -1.92 4.86 2.35
CA GLY A 35 -2.10 3.68 1.51
C GLY A 35 -1.15 3.64 0.32
N GLU A 36 -1.15 2.53 -0.41
CA GLU A 36 -0.22 2.25 -1.50
C GLU A 36 -0.34 3.24 -2.67
N MET A 37 -1.53 3.83 -2.89
CA MET A 37 -1.68 4.92 -3.87
C MET A 37 -0.90 6.17 -3.46
N SER A 38 -0.77 6.44 -2.17
CA SER A 38 0.00 7.58 -1.67
C SER A 38 1.49 7.33 -1.76
N THR A 39 1.99 6.16 -1.35
CA THR A 39 3.41 5.80 -1.49
C THR A 39 3.83 5.82 -2.95
N LEU A 40 3.09 5.13 -3.82
CA LEU A 40 3.33 5.14 -5.27
C LEU A 40 3.43 6.56 -5.83
N ASN A 41 2.42 7.39 -5.61
CA ASN A 41 2.36 8.71 -6.25
C ASN A 41 3.39 9.69 -5.68
N ASN A 42 3.71 9.63 -4.38
CA ASN A 42 4.79 10.41 -3.82
C ASN A 42 6.12 10.10 -4.51
N TYR A 43 6.50 8.83 -4.57
CA TYR A 43 7.78 8.42 -5.15
C TYR A 43 7.81 8.62 -6.67
N MET A 44 6.71 8.37 -7.36
CA MET A 44 6.58 8.59 -8.80
C MET A 44 6.81 10.06 -9.18
N TYR A 45 6.09 10.98 -8.54
CA TYR A 45 6.26 12.41 -8.82
C TYR A 45 7.62 12.95 -8.37
N GLN A 46 8.17 12.46 -7.26
CA GLN A 46 9.55 12.78 -6.87
C GLN A 46 10.55 12.27 -7.91
N SER A 47 10.36 11.09 -8.50
CA SER A 47 11.22 10.58 -9.56
C SER A 47 11.12 11.37 -10.85
N PHE A 48 9.91 11.82 -11.22
CA PHE A 48 9.71 12.68 -12.40
C PHE A 48 10.35 14.05 -12.21
N ASN A 49 10.19 14.65 -11.05
CA ASN A 49 10.67 15.98 -10.70
C ASN A 49 12.10 15.96 -10.13
N PHE A 50 12.76 14.82 -10.11
CA PHE A 50 14.08 14.65 -9.51
C PHE A 50 15.12 15.55 -10.17
N ARG A 51 15.81 16.37 -9.38
CA ARG A 51 16.83 17.29 -9.85
C ARG A 51 18.21 16.65 -9.81
N GLY A 52 18.96 16.77 -10.91
CA GLY A 52 20.33 16.26 -10.98
C GLY A 52 20.42 14.73 -11.09
N LYS A 53 19.52 14.09 -11.84
CA LYS A 53 19.45 12.62 -12.02
C LYS A 53 20.80 11.96 -12.29
N THR A 54 21.64 12.56 -13.14
CA THR A 54 22.98 12.03 -13.48
C THR A 54 23.94 12.13 -12.29
N LYS A 55 23.97 13.29 -11.62
CA LYS A 55 24.88 13.56 -10.51
C LYS A 55 24.50 12.79 -9.24
N LEU A 56 23.22 12.59 -9.01
CA LEU A 56 22.64 11.95 -7.84
C LEU A 56 22.01 10.60 -8.21
N LYS A 57 22.57 9.94 -9.20
CA LYS A 57 22.02 8.71 -9.79
C LYS A 57 21.63 7.63 -8.76
N PRO A 58 22.44 7.30 -7.74
CA PRO A 58 22.03 6.28 -6.77
C PRO A 58 20.72 6.59 -6.02
N PHE A 59 20.50 7.85 -5.69
CA PHE A 59 19.26 8.28 -5.03
C PHE A 59 18.06 8.27 -5.99
N TYR A 60 18.29 8.71 -7.22
CA TYR A 60 17.27 8.63 -8.27
C TYR A 60 16.84 7.18 -8.53
N ASP A 61 17.82 6.28 -8.70
CA ASP A 61 17.57 4.87 -8.94
C ASP A 61 16.81 4.23 -7.78
N LEU A 62 17.14 4.59 -6.53
CA LEU A 62 16.42 4.12 -5.36
C LEU A 62 14.93 4.51 -5.40
N VAL A 63 14.65 5.81 -5.55
CA VAL A 63 13.27 6.31 -5.58
C VAL A 63 12.50 5.71 -6.76
N ALA A 64 13.10 5.64 -7.94
CA ALA A 64 12.48 5.08 -9.14
C ALA A 64 12.22 3.56 -9.01
N SER A 65 13.13 2.82 -8.38
CA SER A 65 12.97 1.37 -8.16
C SER A 65 11.85 1.08 -7.16
N ILE A 66 11.80 1.83 -6.06
CA ILE A 66 10.70 1.71 -5.09
C ILE A 66 9.36 2.11 -5.73
N THR A 67 9.34 3.15 -6.58
CA THR A 67 8.13 3.51 -7.35
C THR A 67 7.60 2.34 -8.16
N ALA A 68 8.49 1.61 -8.85
CA ALA A 68 8.08 0.46 -9.66
C ALA A 68 7.51 -0.67 -8.80
N GLU A 69 8.06 -0.89 -7.61
CA GLU A 69 7.55 -1.87 -6.64
C GLU A 69 6.19 -1.45 -6.09
N GLU A 70 6.01 -0.19 -5.72
CA GLU A 70 4.74 0.35 -5.21
C GLU A 70 3.58 0.23 -6.21
N PHE A 71 3.87 0.29 -7.51
CA PHE A 71 2.87 -0.02 -8.52
C PHE A 71 2.33 -1.45 -8.37
N GLY A 72 3.21 -2.41 -8.13
CA GLY A 72 2.82 -3.79 -7.84
C GLY A 72 2.05 -3.94 -6.53
N HIS A 73 2.37 -3.13 -5.51
CA HIS A 73 1.62 -3.10 -4.25
C HIS A 73 0.18 -2.61 -4.45
N VAL A 74 -0.03 -1.54 -5.22
CA VAL A 74 -1.38 -1.05 -5.59
C VAL A 74 -2.17 -2.16 -6.29
N GLU A 75 -1.55 -2.87 -7.23
CA GLU A 75 -2.19 -3.98 -7.93
C GLU A 75 -2.55 -5.13 -6.97
N LEU A 76 -1.61 -5.51 -6.10
CA LEU A 76 -1.80 -6.58 -5.13
C LEU A 76 -2.95 -6.29 -4.15
N VAL A 77 -2.99 -5.07 -3.58
CA VAL A 77 -4.05 -4.65 -2.66
C VAL A 77 -5.40 -4.61 -3.37
N SER A 78 -5.46 -4.03 -4.58
CA SER A 78 -6.69 -3.97 -5.38
C SER A 78 -7.26 -5.35 -5.68
N ASN A 79 -6.40 -6.29 -6.09
CA ASN A 79 -6.82 -7.67 -6.33
C ASN A 79 -7.29 -8.38 -5.07
N THR A 80 -6.62 -8.15 -3.94
CA THR A 80 -7.04 -8.71 -2.65
C THR A 80 -8.43 -8.22 -2.25
N ILE A 81 -8.71 -6.92 -2.39
CA ILE A 81 -10.03 -6.35 -2.13
C ILE A 81 -11.09 -7.02 -3.02
N ASN A 82 -10.81 -7.13 -4.32
CA ASN A 82 -11.74 -7.75 -5.27
C ASN A 82 -11.99 -9.24 -4.94
N LEU A 83 -10.96 -9.98 -4.56
CA LEU A 83 -11.11 -11.37 -4.14
C LEU A 83 -11.97 -11.48 -2.88
N LEU A 84 -11.74 -10.66 -1.86
CA LEU A 84 -12.50 -10.65 -0.62
C LEU A 84 -13.98 -10.33 -0.85
N TYR A 85 -14.31 -9.48 -1.80
CA TYR A 85 -15.70 -9.22 -2.18
C TYR A 85 -16.33 -10.35 -3.00
N LYS A 86 -15.55 -11.02 -3.85
CA LYS A 86 -16.06 -12.04 -4.79
C LYS A 86 -16.26 -13.42 -4.16
N GLY A 87 -15.63 -13.70 -3.02
CA GLY A 87 -15.48 -15.05 -2.51
C GLY A 87 -16.76 -15.83 -2.26
N THR A 88 -17.92 -15.21 -2.37
CA THR A 88 -19.17 -15.85 -2.01
C THR A 88 -20.15 -16.00 -3.15
N SER A 89 -20.06 -15.25 -4.27
CA SER A 89 -21.17 -15.33 -5.22
C SER A 89 -21.03 -14.60 -6.55
N PHE A 90 -19.85 -14.50 -7.06
CA PHE A 90 -19.70 -13.93 -8.39
C PHE A 90 -20.07 -14.96 -9.47
N SER A 91 -21.16 -14.72 -10.19
CA SER A 91 -21.59 -15.62 -11.27
C SER A 91 -20.64 -15.63 -12.49
N GLY A 92 -19.72 -14.71 -12.55
CA GLY A 92 -18.85 -14.49 -13.71
C GLY A 92 -19.53 -13.80 -14.88
N ASP A 93 -20.82 -13.50 -14.79
CA ASP A 93 -21.56 -12.79 -15.83
C ASP A 93 -21.31 -11.28 -15.70
N PRO A 94 -20.67 -10.64 -16.71
CA PRO A 94 -20.36 -9.22 -16.66
C PRO A 94 -21.61 -8.33 -16.73
N ASP A 95 -22.74 -8.87 -17.20
CA ASP A 95 -23.99 -8.13 -17.37
C ASP A 95 -24.83 -8.11 -16.07
N VAL A 96 -24.43 -8.88 -15.06
CA VAL A 96 -25.13 -8.96 -13.78
C VAL A 96 -24.36 -8.19 -12.71
N ALA A 97 -24.97 -7.16 -12.15
CA ALA A 97 -24.42 -6.47 -11.00
C ALA A 97 -24.37 -7.41 -9.79
N PRO A 98 -23.26 -7.48 -9.05
CA PRO A 98 -23.17 -8.29 -7.84
C PRO A 98 -24.12 -7.73 -6.77
N LEU A 99 -25.10 -8.53 -6.36
CA LEU A 99 -26.14 -8.17 -5.39
C LEU A 99 -26.10 -9.07 -4.13
N GLN A 100 -25.05 -9.87 -3.98
CA GLN A 100 -25.03 -10.92 -2.96
C GLN A 100 -24.20 -10.52 -1.75
N ASP A 101 -24.59 -11.09 -0.59
CA ASP A 101 -23.89 -11.02 0.70
C ASP A 101 -23.72 -9.63 1.33
N ALA A 102 -24.58 -8.69 0.96
CA ALA A 102 -24.62 -7.36 1.56
C ALA A 102 -25.13 -7.33 3.01
N LYS A 103 -25.82 -8.39 3.47
CA LYS A 103 -26.54 -8.40 4.78
C LYS A 103 -25.65 -8.08 5.98
N ASN A 104 -24.40 -8.49 5.95
CA ASN A 104 -23.47 -8.33 7.06
C ASN A 104 -22.43 -7.23 6.83
N MET A 105 -22.54 -6.48 5.74
CA MET A 105 -21.63 -5.37 5.46
C MET A 105 -21.85 -4.23 6.44
N ARG A 106 -20.78 -3.81 7.09
CA ARG A 106 -20.76 -2.64 7.97
C ARG A 106 -20.60 -1.34 7.19
N ASN A 107 -19.87 -1.40 6.06
CA ASN A 107 -19.68 -0.25 5.19
C ASN A 107 -20.59 -0.37 3.96
N THR A 108 -21.72 0.34 4.01
CA THR A 108 -22.71 0.32 2.92
C THR A 108 -22.23 1.03 1.66
N TYR A 109 -21.27 1.93 1.77
CA TYR A 109 -20.73 2.66 0.62
C TYR A 109 -20.09 1.72 -0.40
N ALA A 110 -19.27 0.78 0.04
CA ALA A 110 -18.61 -0.17 -0.84
C ALA A 110 -19.60 -1.01 -1.66
N PHE A 111 -20.75 -1.35 -1.07
CA PHE A 111 -21.78 -2.11 -1.77
C PHE A 111 -22.63 -1.21 -2.71
N ILE A 112 -23.13 -0.09 -2.20
CA ILE A 112 -24.09 0.74 -2.93
C ILE A 112 -23.44 1.51 -4.07
N ALA A 113 -22.27 2.12 -3.80
CA ALA A 113 -21.63 3.03 -4.74
C ALA A 113 -20.59 2.37 -5.63
N ASN A 114 -20.04 1.24 -5.26
CA ASN A 114 -18.88 0.66 -5.92
C ASN A 114 -19.02 -0.81 -6.36
N ALA A 115 -20.23 -1.33 -6.37
CA ALA A 115 -20.53 -2.69 -6.82
C ALA A 115 -19.55 -3.77 -6.27
N GLN A 116 -19.13 -3.63 -5.03
CA GLN A 116 -18.20 -4.57 -4.37
C GLN A 116 -16.85 -4.76 -5.09
N THR A 117 -16.25 -3.67 -5.51
CA THR A 117 -14.91 -3.68 -6.13
C THR A 117 -13.97 -2.72 -5.38
N SER A 118 -12.67 -2.84 -5.63
CA SER A 118 -11.71 -1.86 -5.14
C SER A 118 -11.99 -0.47 -5.73
N LEU A 119 -11.78 0.55 -4.93
CA LEU A 119 -11.97 1.94 -5.35
C LEU A 119 -10.71 2.78 -5.12
N ALA A 120 -10.56 3.86 -5.86
CA ALA A 120 -9.49 4.83 -5.64
C ALA A 120 -9.85 5.74 -4.44
N GLY A 121 -9.90 5.17 -3.25
CA GLY A 121 -10.33 5.83 -2.04
C GLY A 121 -10.00 5.04 -0.77
N ASP A 122 -10.32 5.64 0.37
CA ASP A 122 -10.10 5.06 1.69
C ASP A 122 -11.22 4.09 2.13
N SER A 123 -11.09 3.54 3.34
CA SER A 123 -12.05 2.61 3.94
C SER A 123 -13.42 3.23 4.23
N MET A 124 -13.52 4.54 4.27
CA MET A 124 -14.76 5.28 4.50
C MET A 124 -15.43 5.73 3.21
N GLY A 125 -14.81 5.45 2.04
CA GLY A 125 -15.30 5.86 0.75
C GLY A 125 -14.88 7.27 0.31
N ASN A 126 -14.02 7.93 1.07
CA ASN A 126 -13.48 9.20 0.62
C ASN A 126 -12.51 8.96 -0.54
N PRO A 127 -12.62 9.75 -1.63
CA PRO A 127 -11.72 9.58 -2.78
C PRO A 127 -10.27 9.88 -2.39
N TRP A 128 -9.33 9.15 -2.98
CA TRP A 128 -7.92 9.47 -2.87
C TRP A 128 -7.63 10.86 -3.45
N ARG A 129 -6.74 11.61 -2.81
CA ARG A 129 -6.51 13.01 -3.14
C ARG A 129 -5.08 13.26 -3.59
N GLY A 130 -4.93 14.01 -4.68
CA GLY A 130 -3.62 14.40 -5.20
C GLY A 130 -2.80 15.30 -4.26
N ASP A 131 -3.44 15.96 -3.29
CA ASP A 131 -2.77 16.77 -2.26
C ASP A 131 -2.10 15.91 -1.15
N TYR A 132 -2.20 14.59 -1.21
CA TYR A 132 -1.36 13.69 -0.41
C TYR A 132 0.07 13.56 -0.97
N VAL A 133 0.33 14.08 -2.16
CA VAL A 133 1.64 14.01 -2.81
C VAL A 133 2.52 15.15 -2.34
N PHE A 134 3.68 14.81 -1.80
CA PHE A 134 4.76 15.74 -1.47
C PHE A 134 5.94 15.51 -2.43
N SER A 135 6.30 16.53 -3.20
CA SER A 135 7.47 16.51 -4.08
C SER A 135 8.09 17.90 -4.07
N SER A 136 9.12 18.08 -3.24
CA SER A 136 9.76 19.39 -3.05
C SER A 136 10.85 19.70 -4.08
N GLY A 137 11.40 18.64 -4.72
CA GLY A 137 12.60 18.72 -5.55
C GLY A 137 13.88 18.94 -4.74
N ASN A 138 13.82 18.85 -3.41
CA ASN A 138 14.97 18.81 -2.52
C ASN A 138 15.19 17.37 -2.05
N LEU A 139 16.37 16.81 -2.32
CA LEU A 139 16.67 15.41 -2.04
C LEU A 139 16.41 15.04 -0.59
N VAL A 140 16.94 15.82 0.36
CA VAL A 140 16.86 15.49 1.80
C VAL A 140 15.42 15.59 2.30
N LEU A 141 14.67 16.62 1.88
CA LEU A 141 13.28 16.76 2.27
C LEU A 141 12.38 15.66 1.69
N ASP A 142 12.61 15.27 0.44
CA ASP A 142 11.84 14.21 -0.21
C ASP A 142 12.15 12.85 0.45
N LEU A 143 13.43 12.53 0.72
CA LEU A 143 13.81 11.30 1.43
C LEU A 143 13.26 11.27 2.87
N LEU A 144 13.27 12.40 3.59
CA LEU A 144 12.73 12.50 4.94
C LEU A 144 11.21 12.27 4.94
N HIS A 145 10.50 12.87 3.98
CA HIS A 145 9.07 12.63 3.79
C HIS A 145 8.78 11.15 3.53
N ASN A 146 9.54 10.52 2.63
CA ASN A 146 9.36 9.11 2.29
C ASN A 146 9.59 8.19 3.50
N PHE A 147 10.62 8.46 4.28
CA PHE A 147 10.87 7.73 5.52
C PHE A 147 9.67 7.79 6.49
N PHE A 148 9.11 8.99 6.73
CA PHE A 148 7.94 9.15 7.57
C PHE A 148 6.68 8.53 6.97
N LEU A 149 6.49 8.65 5.66
CA LEU A 149 5.35 8.07 4.96
C LEU A 149 5.34 6.55 5.12
N GLU A 150 6.49 5.89 4.96
CA GLU A 150 6.62 4.44 5.16
C GLU A 150 6.38 4.02 6.62
N CYS A 151 6.85 4.78 7.59
CA CYS A 151 6.58 4.52 9.01
C CYS A 151 5.06 4.60 9.29
N GLY A 152 4.38 5.60 8.73
CA GLY A 152 2.93 5.75 8.83
C GLY A 152 2.18 4.62 8.14
N ALA A 153 2.58 4.28 6.92
CA ALA A 153 2.01 3.18 6.14
C ALA A 153 2.15 1.83 6.87
N ARG A 154 3.32 1.56 7.47
CA ARG A 154 3.53 0.37 8.29
C ARG A 154 2.55 0.31 9.47
N THR A 155 2.36 1.41 10.19
CA THR A 155 1.41 1.48 11.32
C THR A 155 -0.02 1.16 10.87
N HIS A 156 -0.44 1.70 9.72
CA HIS A 156 -1.78 1.40 9.15
C HIS A 156 -1.91 -0.06 8.76
N LYS A 157 -0.91 -0.63 8.10
CA LYS A 157 -0.88 -2.06 7.73
C LYS A 157 -1.03 -2.95 8.97
N MET A 158 -0.32 -2.65 10.06
CA MET A 158 -0.43 -3.41 11.31
C MET A 158 -1.85 -3.34 11.91
N ARG A 159 -2.46 -2.15 11.92
CA ARG A 159 -3.84 -1.98 12.42
C ARG A 159 -4.84 -2.77 11.60
N VAL A 160 -4.74 -2.72 10.28
CA VAL A 160 -5.63 -3.49 9.39
C VAL A 160 -5.38 -4.98 9.54
N TYR A 161 -4.13 -5.41 9.72
CA TYR A 161 -3.80 -6.80 10.01
C TYR A 161 -4.51 -7.32 11.26
N GLU A 162 -4.58 -6.52 12.33
CA GLU A 162 -5.27 -6.89 13.57
C GLU A 162 -6.81 -6.83 13.46
N MET A 163 -7.35 -6.18 12.41
CA MET A 163 -8.80 -6.07 12.20
C MET A 163 -9.42 -7.28 11.50
N THR A 164 -8.63 -8.16 10.92
CA THR A 164 -9.12 -9.32 10.17
C THR A 164 -8.34 -10.59 10.48
N ASP A 165 -9.04 -11.71 10.53
CA ASP A 165 -8.45 -13.05 10.60
C ASP A 165 -8.45 -13.76 9.24
N HIS A 166 -8.92 -13.09 8.18
CA HIS A 166 -9.01 -13.71 6.86
C HIS A 166 -7.63 -14.04 6.29
N PRO A 167 -7.33 -15.31 5.94
CA PRO A 167 -5.98 -15.73 5.55
C PRO A 167 -5.41 -14.95 4.36
N THR A 168 -6.22 -14.72 3.31
CA THR A 168 -5.79 -14.00 2.11
C THR A 168 -5.43 -12.55 2.44
N ALA A 169 -6.21 -11.86 3.29
CA ALA A 169 -5.90 -10.50 3.71
C ALA A 169 -4.61 -10.47 4.54
N ARG A 170 -4.46 -11.39 5.49
CA ARG A 170 -3.25 -11.46 6.34
C ARG A 170 -1.99 -11.77 5.57
N GLU A 171 -2.05 -12.68 4.60
CA GLU A 171 -0.88 -13.00 3.76
C GLU A 171 -0.44 -11.77 2.96
N MET A 172 -1.37 -11.10 2.30
CA MET A 172 -1.09 -9.86 1.56
C MET A 172 -0.50 -8.78 2.45
N ILE A 173 -1.13 -8.50 3.60
CA ILE A 173 -0.65 -7.46 4.52
C ILE A 173 0.69 -7.83 5.13
N GLY A 174 0.89 -9.10 5.45
CA GLY A 174 2.17 -9.63 5.95
C GLY A 174 3.32 -9.38 4.98
N TYR A 175 3.11 -9.66 3.71
CA TYR A 175 4.06 -9.34 2.65
C TYR A 175 4.38 -7.83 2.62
N LEU A 176 3.35 -6.97 2.63
CA LEU A 176 3.54 -5.52 2.61
C LEU A 176 4.24 -5.00 3.89
N LEU A 177 4.05 -5.64 5.04
CA LEU A 177 4.77 -5.29 6.27
C LEU A 177 6.28 -5.54 6.15
N VAL A 178 6.67 -6.65 5.52
CA VAL A 178 8.09 -6.96 5.25
C VAL A 178 8.68 -5.96 4.26
N ARG A 179 7.98 -5.69 3.15
CA ARG A 179 8.48 -4.76 2.12
C ARG A 179 8.58 -3.33 2.63
N GLY A 180 7.55 -2.83 3.31
CA GLY A 180 7.58 -1.50 3.94
C GLY A 180 8.71 -1.35 4.95
N GLY A 181 9.02 -2.40 5.72
CA GLY A 181 10.20 -2.42 6.59
C GLY A 181 11.52 -2.25 5.81
N THR A 182 11.62 -2.89 4.65
CA THR A 182 12.79 -2.73 3.76
C THR A 182 12.89 -1.31 3.20
N HIS A 183 11.77 -0.69 2.81
CA HIS A 183 11.73 0.69 2.31
C HIS A 183 12.13 1.69 3.39
N ILE A 184 11.66 1.51 4.64
CA ILE A 184 12.07 2.35 5.79
C ILE A 184 13.59 2.34 5.95
N ILE A 185 14.20 1.15 5.94
CA ILE A 185 15.66 1.00 6.09
C ILE A 185 16.38 1.65 4.89
N ALA A 186 15.88 1.46 3.68
CA ALA A 186 16.48 2.02 2.48
C ALA A 186 16.47 3.55 2.50
N TYR A 187 15.35 4.18 2.88
CA TYR A 187 15.27 5.64 3.02
C TYR A 187 16.11 6.17 4.18
N ALA A 188 16.18 5.45 5.32
CA ALA A 188 17.06 5.82 6.44
C ALA A 188 18.54 5.82 5.99
N LYS A 189 18.97 4.79 5.25
CA LYS A 189 20.33 4.72 4.70
C LYS A 189 20.61 5.79 3.66
N ALA A 190 19.65 6.10 2.81
CA ALA A 190 19.78 7.18 1.84
C ALA A 190 19.94 8.54 2.53
N LEU A 191 19.18 8.80 3.61
CA LEU A 191 19.32 10.00 4.42
C LEU A 191 20.69 10.09 5.11
N GLU A 192 21.19 8.99 5.67
CA GLU A 192 22.53 8.90 6.25
C GLU A 192 23.61 9.28 5.23
N ILE A 193 23.54 8.73 4.02
CA ILE A 193 24.47 9.01 2.94
C ILE A 193 24.38 10.48 2.47
N ALA A 194 23.15 11.00 2.36
CA ALA A 194 22.93 12.38 1.88
C ALA A 194 23.34 13.46 2.89
N THR A 195 23.25 13.18 4.19
CA THR A 195 23.43 14.17 5.26
C THR A 195 24.66 13.93 6.13
N GLY A 196 25.22 12.73 6.11
CA GLY A 196 26.26 12.29 7.06
C GLY A 196 25.73 12.00 8.46
N VAL A 197 24.41 11.95 8.65
CA VAL A 197 23.77 11.78 9.96
C VAL A 197 23.01 10.44 10.00
N ASP A 198 23.30 9.61 11.00
CA ASP A 198 22.56 8.37 11.25
C ASP A 198 21.16 8.70 11.79
N VAL A 199 20.16 8.58 10.93
CA VAL A 199 18.77 8.89 11.24
C VAL A 199 18.21 7.98 12.36
N THR A 200 18.74 6.76 12.47
CA THR A 200 18.30 5.82 13.51
C THR A 200 18.71 6.26 14.92
N LYS A 201 19.74 7.09 15.02
CA LYS A 201 20.19 7.69 16.27
C LYS A 201 19.49 9.00 16.60
N MET A 202 19.00 9.71 15.60
CA MET A 202 18.29 10.98 15.78
C MET A 202 16.84 10.81 16.17
N LEU A 203 16.19 9.83 15.53
CA LEU A 203 14.77 9.56 15.71
C LEU A 203 14.63 8.06 15.94
N PRO A 204 14.14 7.62 17.11
CA PRO A 204 13.87 6.22 17.30
C PRO A 204 12.90 5.79 16.19
N ILE A 205 13.34 4.86 15.34
CA ILE A 205 12.43 4.21 14.39
C ILE A 205 11.35 3.55 15.26
N PRO A 206 10.07 3.88 15.04
CA PRO A 206 9.01 3.30 15.84
C PRO A 206 9.12 1.78 15.78
N ASN A 207 9.46 1.16 16.90
CA ASN A 207 9.43 -0.30 17.01
C ASN A 207 7.97 -0.73 17.10
N LEU A 208 7.39 -0.93 15.94
CA LEU A 208 6.03 -1.44 15.78
C LEU A 208 6.14 -2.96 15.67
N ASP A 209 6.11 -3.59 16.81
CA ASP A 209 6.16 -5.03 16.93
C ASP A 209 4.78 -5.62 16.58
N ASN A 210 4.71 -6.39 15.52
CA ASN A 210 3.53 -7.22 15.21
C ASN A 210 3.82 -8.65 15.63
N ARG A 211 3.36 -9.04 16.82
CA ARG A 211 3.62 -10.35 17.41
C ARG A 211 2.92 -11.49 16.66
N ALA A 212 1.85 -11.18 15.92
CA ALA A 212 1.11 -12.16 15.15
C ALA A 212 1.78 -12.53 13.82
N PHE A 213 2.80 -11.76 13.40
CA PHE A 213 3.51 -11.98 12.14
C PHE A 213 5.03 -11.85 12.34
N ASP A 214 5.69 -12.97 12.57
CA ASP A 214 7.11 -13.02 12.93
C ASP A 214 8.04 -12.39 11.89
N GLN A 215 7.70 -12.48 10.61
CA GLN A 215 8.49 -11.91 9.51
C GLN A 215 8.44 -10.36 9.46
N ALA A 216 7.52 -9.74 10.19
CA ALA A 216 7.39 -8.28 10.27
C ALA A 216 8.15 -7.64 11.45
N ARG A 217 8.88 -8.42 12.23
CA ARG A 217 9.69 -7.99 13.38
C ARG A 217 10.99 -7.33 12.95
#